data_1a65825153f59b343f26d16b0ca95e90
#
_entry.id   1a65825153f59b343f26d16b0ca95e90
#
_cell.length_a   1.000
_cell.length_b   1.000
_cell.length_c   1.000
_cell.angle_alpha   90.00
_cell.angle_beta   90.00
_cell.angle_gamma   90.00
#
_symmetry.space_group_name_H-M   'P 1'
#
loop_
_entity.id
_entity.type
_entity.pdbx_description
1 polymer ?
#
loop_
_entity_poly.entity_id
_entity_poly.type
_entity_poly.pdbx_seq_one_letter_code
_entity_poly.pdbx_strand_id
1 'polypeptide(L)'
;MDKSFGVLQKMIQAANTRQKVITSNIANSDTPGYKAKDVKFSGVLNNEVKLSTTDPKHIQNKNGGNGSSSVITENDLSWGDRNNVELDVEVAKMTENSLRHEASLKILNSKIRMYKNALRSR
;
A
#
# COMPACT_ATOMS: atom_id res chain seq x y z
N MET A 1 -6.09 -9.35 -20.00
CA MET A 1 -6.53 -8.51 -18.87
C MET A 1 -5.66 -7.27 -18.79
N ASP A 2 -6.26 -6.15 -18.53
CA ASP A 2 -5.57 -4.87 -18.40
C ASP A 2 -4.65 -4.90 -17.16
N LYS A 3 -3.37 -4.58 -17.31
CA LYS A 3 -2.38 -4.55 -16.22
C LYS A 3 -2.83 -3.69 -15.03
N SER A 4 -3.67 -2.70 -15.28
CA SER A 4 -4.21 -1.82 -14.25
C SER A 4 -5.13 -2.52 -13.23
N PHE A 5 -5.80 -3.63 -13.59
CA PHE A 5 -6.55 -4.42 -12.62
C PHE A 5 -5.63 -5.09 -11.61
N GLY A 6 -4.49 -5.64 -12.07
CA GLY A 6 -3.49 -6.24 -11.18
C GLY A 6 -2.91 -5.23 -10.20
N VAL A 7 -2.62 -4.00 -10.67
CA VAL A 7 -2.14 -2.91 -9.81
C VAL A 7 -3.17 -2.55 -8.75
N LEU A 8 -4.43 -2.33 -9.16
CA LEU A 8 -5.50 -1.99 -8.21
C LEU A 8 -5.75 -3.09 -7.18
N GLN A 9 -5.71 -4.36 -7.60
CA GLN A 9 -5.83 -5.49 -6.70
C GLN A 9 -4.72 -5.50 -5.65
N LYS A 10 -3.46 -5.31 -6.06
CA LYS A 10 -2.31 -5.22 -5.15
C LYS A 10 -2.42 -4.03 -4.21
N MET A 11 -2.88 -2.87 -4.70
CA MET A 11 -3.08 -1.69 -3.85
C MET A 11 -4.15 -1.94 -2.78
N ILE A 12 -5.26 -2.59 -3.13
CA ILE A 12 -6.32 -2.95 -2.18
C ILE A 12 -5.80 -3.96 -1.15
N GLN A 13 -5.05 -4.97 -1.58
CA GLN A 13 -4.44 -5.95 -0.68
C GLN A 13 -3.44 -5.29 0.29
N ALA A 14 -2.59 -4.41 -0.22
CA ALA A 14 -1.63 -3.66 0.60
C ALA A 14 -2.35 -2.75 1.62
N ALA A 15 -3.43 -2.07 1.21
CA ALA A 15 -4.23 -1.26 2.11
C ALA A 15 -4.90 -2.10 3.21
N ASN A 16 -5.41 -3.28 2.88
CA ASN A 16 -5.97 -4.21 3.86
C ASN A 16 -4.91 -4.71 4.86
N THR A 17 -3.71 -5.03 4.37
CA THR A 17 -2.60 -5.45 5.23
C THR A 17 -2.17 -4.29 6.14
N ARG A 18 -2.06 -3.08 5.60
CA ARG A 18 -1.72 -1.89 6.37
C ARG A 18 -2.77 -1.60 7.46
N GLN A 19 -4.04 -1.78 7.14
CA GLN A 19 -5.12 -1.60 8.13
C GLN A 19 -4.96 -2.54 9.33
N LYS A 20 -4.62 -3.81 9.09
CA LYS A 20 -4.36 -4.78 10.16
C LYS A 20 -3.15 -4.38 11.01
N VAL A 21 -2.08 -3.90 10.38
CA VAL A 21 -0.86 -3.45 11.07
C VAL A 21 -1.14 -2.23 11.93
N ILE A 22 -1.84 -1.22 11.41
CA ILE A 22 -2.22 -0.01 12.17
C ILE A 22 -3.12 -0.38 13.35
N THR A 23 -4.10 -1.25 13.15
CA THR A 23 -4.98 -1.73 14.23
C THR A 23 -4.18 -2.46 15.31
N SER A 24 -3.19 -3.26 14.93
CA SER A 24 -2.28 -3.91 15.87
C SER A 24 -1.43 -2.89 16.65
N ASN A 25 -0.92 -1.86 15.99
CA ASN A 25 -0.18 -0.78 16.65
C ASN A 25 -1.05 -0.07 17.70
N ILE A 26 -2.28 0.28 17.34
CA ILE A 26 -3.23 0.93 18.26
C ILE A 26 -3.55 0.03 19.45
N ALA A 27 -3.81 -1.25 19.21
CA ALA A 27 -4.10 -2.23 20.27
C ALA A 27 -2.92 -2.42 21.24
N ASN A 28 -1.69 -2.19 20.78
CA ASN A 28 -0.47 -2.33 21.58
C ASN A 28 0.14 -0.98 22.00
N SER A 29 -0.63 0.10 21.96
CA SER A 29 -0.14 1.43 22.36
C SER A 29 0.35 1.51 23.81
N ASP A 30 -0.21 0.69 24.67
CA ASP A 30 0.16 0.59 26.09
C ASP A 30 1.03 -0.64 26.42
N THR A 31 1.45 -1.41 25.41
CA THR A 31 2.29 -2.60 25.61
C THR A 31 3.75 -2.20 25.73
N PRO A 32 4.41 -2.45 26.90
CA PRO A 32 5.82 -2.11 27.05
C PRO A 32 6.70 -2.83 26.03
N GLY A 33 7.66 -2.10 25.45
CA GLY A 33 8.61 -2.65 24.48
C GLY A 33 8.04 -2.92 23.08
N TYR A 34 6.77 -2.62 22.83
CA TYR A 34 6.19 -2.79 21.50
C TYR A 34 6.79 -1.79 20.50
N LYS A 35 7.11 -2.28 19.32
CA LYS A 35 7.60 -1.46 18.19
C LYS A 35 6.55 -1.36 17.12
N ALA A 36 6.16 -0.14 16.78
CA ALA A 36 5.21 0.14 15.71
C ALA A 36 5.71 -0.45 14.38
N LYS A 37 4.77 -0.97 13.60
CA LYS A 37 5.02 -1.53 12.27
C LYS A 37 4.25 -0.71 11.24
N ASP A 38 4.74 -0.68 10.01
CA ASP A 38 4.02 -0.10 8.89
C ASP A 38 4.25 -0.93 7.61
N VAL A 39 3.52 -0.62 6.55
CA VAL A 39 3.59 -1.32 5.26
C VAL A 39 4.08 -0.37 4.18
N LYS A 40 5.17 -0.73 3.51
CA LYS A 40 5.67 0.03 2.35
C LYS A 40 4.87 -0.28 1.09
N PHE A 41 4.27 0.75 0.51
CA PHE A 41 3.58 0.67 -0.79
C PHE A 41 4.51 0.80 -2.00
N SER A 42 5.73 1.28 -1.83
CA SER A 42 6.67 1.52 -2.93
C SER A 42 6.98 0.28 -3.78
N GLY A 43 7.01 -0.89 -3.16
CA GLY A 43 7.21 -2.16 -3.86
C GLY A 43 6.05 -2.57 -4.77
N VAL A 44 4.83 -2.15 -4.44
CA VAL A 44 3.63 -2.47 -5.22
C VAL A 44 3.62 -1.72 -6.55
N LEU A 45 4.08 -0.47 -6.54
CA LEU A 45 4.06 0.40 -7.72
C LEU A 45 5.25 0.16 -8.65
N ASN A 46 6.43 -0.09 -8.10
CA ASN A 46 7.68 -0.18 -8.87
C ASN A 46 7.75 -1.38 -9.83
N ASN A 47 7.04 -2.46 -9.57
CA ASN A 47 7.05 -3.64 -10.45
C ASN A 47 6.08 -3.53 -11.63
N GLU A 48 5.05 -2.70 -11.53
CA GLU A 48 4.05 -2.58 -12.58
C GLU A 48 4.30 -1.37 -13.49
N VAL A 49 5.06 -0.38 -13.00
CA VAL A 49 5.53 0.78 -13.79
C VAL A 49 6.95 0.52 -14.30
N LYS A 50 7.21 -0.64 -14.86
CA LYS A 50 8.41 -0.84 -15.67
C LYS A 50 8.20 -0.08 -16.97
N LEU A 51 8.93 1.02 -17.11
CA LEU A 51 9.07 1.70 -18.41
C LEU A 51 9.53 0.66 -19.44
N SER A 52 8.70 0.42 -20.44
CA SER A 52 9.08 -0.38 -21.60
C SER A 52 10.17 0.38 -22.34
N THR A 53 11.41 -0.05 -22.19
CA THR A 53 12.52 0.52 -22.94
C THR A 53 12.53 -0.09 -24.33
N THR A 54 12.30 0.73 -25.33
CA THR A 54 12.35 0.33 -26.76
C THR A 54 13.77 0.31 -27.34
N ASP A 55 14.75 0.84 -26.61
CA ASP A 55 16.15 0.89 -27.02
C ASP A 55 17.07 0.37 -25.90
N PRO A 56 18.05 -0.53 -26.21
CA PRO A 56 19.00 -1.05 -25.22
C PRO A 56 19.88 0.03 -24.55
N LYS A 57 19.96 1.24 -25.13
CA LYS A 57 20.66 2.39 -24.55
C LYS A 57 19.88 3.18 -23.52
N HIS A 58 18.57 2.93 -23.39
CA HIS A 58 17.77 3.54 -22.34
C HIS A 58 18.14 2.98 -20.96
N ILE A 59 18.29 3.88 -20.00
CA ILE A 59 18.61 3.54 -18.60
C ILE A 59 17.47 2.69 -18.02
N GLN A 60 17.74 1.41 -17.82
CA GLN A 60 16.81 0.52 -17.11
C GLN A 60 16.86 0.84 -15.63
N ASN A 61 15.71 1.05 -15.03
CA ASN A 61 15.61 1.13 -13.57
C ASN A 61 15.92 -0.24 -12.96
N LYS A 62 17.17 -0.44 -12.49
CA LYS A 62 17.67 -1.70 -11.93
C LYS A 62 17.11 -2.03 -10.52
N ASN A 63 16.28 -1.18 -9.94
CA ASN A 63 15.65 -1.42 -8.64
C ASN A 63 14.37 -2.26 -8.77
N GLY A 64 14.45 -3.39 -9.46
CA GLY A 64 13.41 -4.40 -9.51
C GLY A 64 13.34 -5.21 -8.20
N GLY A 65 12.94 -4.57 -7.11
CA GLY A 65 12.53 -5.30 -5.89
C GLY A 65 11.25 -6.07 -6.15
N ASN A 66 11.19 -7.29 -5.65
CA ASN A 66 10.02 -8.14 -5.70
C ASN A 66 8.80 -7.38 -5.12
N GLY A 67 7.75 -7.17 -5.93
CA GLY A 67 6.64 -6.25 -5.61
C GLY A 67 5.63 -6.77 -4.60
N SER A 68 6.09 -7.32 -3.51
CA SER A 68 5.26 -7.59 -2.35
C SER A 68 5.29 -6.40 -1.38
N SER A 69 4.14 -6.05 -0.83
CA SER A 69 4.07 -5.12 0.29
C SER A 69 4.87 -5.71 1.45
N SER A 70 5.95 -5.04 1.87
CA SER A 70 6.73 -5.46 3.03
C SER A 70 6.27 -4.72 4.27
N VAL A 71 6.06 -5.46 5.35
CA VAL A 71 5.86 -4.89 6.67
C VAL A 71 7.23 -4.46 7.20
N ILE A 72 7.35 -3.21 7.58
CA ILE A 72 8.55 -2.65 8.21
C ILE A 72 8.26 -2.32 9.67
N THR A 73 9.26 -2.51 10.53
CA THR A 73 9.19 -2.06 11.91
C THR A 73 9.79 -0.66 12.00
N GLU A 74 9.10 0.27 12.61
CA GLU A 74 9.60 1.62 12.85
C GLU A 74 10.57 1.57 14.04
N ASN A 75 11.82 1.99 13.79
CA ASN A 75 12.87 2.07 14.80
C ASN A 75 13.01 3.51 15.30
N ASP A 76 11.96 4.04 15.89
CA ASP A 76 12.03 5.38 16.47
C ASP A 76 12.40 5.35 17.96
N LEU A 77 12.96 6.48 18.44
CA LEU A 77 13.37 6.63 19.82
C LEU A 77 12.16 6.55 20.75
N SER A 78 12.04 5.46 21.47
CA SER A 78 10.96 5.25 22.42
C SER A 78 11.29 5.86 23.77
N TRP A 79 10.32 6.49 24.40
CA TRP A 79 10.43 7.01 25.76
C TRP A 79 10.05 5.94 26.81
N GLY A 80 10.81 5.88 27.88
CA GLY A 80 10.46 5.16 29.13
C GLY A 80 10.27 3.65 28.99
N ASP A 81 9.11 3.20 28.56
CA ASP A 81 8.73 1.80 28.41
C ASP A 81 9.19 1.13 27.10
N ARG A 82 9.96 1.84 26.27
CA ARG A 82 10.41 1.41 24.92
C ARG A 82 9.30 1.18 23.91
N ASN A 83 8.09 1.65 24.17
CA ASN A 83 7.00 1.68 23.20
C ASN A 83 7.12 2.95 22.33
N ASN A 84 7.06 2.82 21.01
CA ASN A 84 7.14 3.94 20.07
C ASN A 84 5.82 4.19 19.31
N VAL A 85 4.71 3.67 19.80
CA VAL A 85 3.39 3.91 19.21
C VAL A 85 2.86 5.26 19.65
N GLU A 86 2.65 6.15 18.69
CA GLU A 86 1.97 7.44 18.89
C GLU A 86 0.53 7.32 18.37
N LEU A 87 -0.44 7.34 19.30
CA LEU A 87 -1.84 7.09 18.97
C LEU A 87 -2.40 8.05 17.93
N ASP A 88 -2.08 9.34 18.03
CA ASP A 88 -2.53 10.36 17.08
C ASP A 88 -1.98 10.12 15.67
N VAL A 89 -0.73 9.70 15.58
CA VAL A 89 -0.07 9.34 14.32
C VAL A 89 -0.71 8.10 13.69
N GLU A 90 -0.99 7.08 14.50
CA GLU A 90 -1.65 5.86 14.04
C GLU A 90 -3.09 6.11 13.56
N VAL A 91 -3.84 6.97 14.23
CA VAL A 91 -5.19 7.39 13.79
C VAL A 91 -5.12 8.16 12.47
N ALA A 92 -4.13 9.03 12.29
CA ALA A 92 -3.91 9.73 11.02
C ALA A 92 -3.56 8.75 9.89
N LYS A 93 -2.69 7.77 10.15
CA LYS A 93 -2.36 6.70 9.20
C LYS A 93 -3.59 5.85 8.84
N MET A 94 -4.46 5.56 9.81
CA MET A 94 -5.71 4.83 9.58
C MET A 94 -6.63 5.59 8.63
N THR A 95 -6.79 6.88 8.84
CA THR A 95 -7.62 7.75 7.99
C THR A 95 -7.05 7.82 6.57
N GLU A 96 -5.75 8.05 6.44
CA GLU A 96 -5.05 8.05 5.14
C GLU A 96 -5.24 6.73 4.40
N ASN A 97 -5.07 5.61 5.10
CA ASN A 97 -5.21 4.27 4.52
C ASN A 97 -6.65 4.00 4.06
N SER A 98 -7.64 4.43 4.83
CA SER A 98 -9.06 4.32 4.46
C SER A 98 -9.38 5.10 3.20
N LEU A 99 -8.85 6.31 3.06
CA LEU A 99 -9.02 7.12 1.85
C LEU A 99 -8.36 6.47 0.62
N ARG A 100 -7.16 5.90 0.78
CA ARG A 100 -6.48 5.17 -0.30
C ARG A 100 -7.26 3.93 -0.73
N HIS A 101 -7.78 3.18 0.23
CA HIS A 101 -8.60 2.00 -0.04
C HIS A 101 -9.88 2.37 -0.79
N GLU A 102 -10.59 3.39 -0.33
CA GLU A 102 -11.80 3.88 -0.97
C GLU A 102 -11.55 4.41 -2.40
N ALA A 103 -10.47 5.18 -2.59
CA ALA A 103 -10.07 5.66 -3.91
C ALA A 103 -9.79 4.50 -4.86
N SER A 104 -9.07 3.47 -4.42
CA SER A 104 -8.76 2.28 -5.21
C SER A 104 -10.04 1.53 -5.62
N LEU A 105 -11.00 1.39 -4.71
CA LEU A 105 -12.30 0.78 -4.99
C LEU A 105 -13.13 1.60 -5.98
N LYS A 106 -13.14 2.93 -5.85
CA LYS A 106 -13.84 3.82 -6.80
C LYS A 106 -13.26 3.70 -8.22
N ILE A 107 -11.93 3.67 -8.35
CA ILE A 107 -11.26 3.48 -9.64
C ILE A 107 -11.61 2.10 -10.22
N LEU A 108 -11.58 1.04 -9.41
CA LEU A 108 -11.93 -0.32 -9.83
C LEU A 108 -13.38 -0.38 -10.35
N ASN A 109 -14.31 0.17 -9.59
CA ASN A 109 -15.73 0.21 -9.99
C ASN A 109 -15.96 1.01 -11.27
N SER A 110 -15.25 2.13 -11.42
CA SER A 110 -15.31 2.94 -12.65
C SER A 110 -14.82 2.15 -13.87
N LYS A 111 -13.71 1.43 -13.73
CA LYS A 111 -13.20 0.55 -14.79
C LYS A 111 -14.18 -0.56 -15.15
N ILE A 112 -14.74 -1.25 -14.17
CA ILE A 112 -15.74 -2.31 -14.41
C ILE A 112 -16.94 -1.73 -15.16
N ARG A 113 -17.41 -0.55 -14.80
CA ARG A 113 -18.52 0.14 -15.48
C ARG A 113 -18.16 0.48 -16.92
N MET A 114 -16.95 0.96 -17.17
CA MET A 114 -16.46 1.25 -18.51
C MET A 114 -16.45 -0.01 -19.39
N TYR A 115 -15.95 -1.14 -18.88
CA TYR A 115 -15.98 -2.41 -19.62
C TYR A 115 -17.39 -2.91 -19.89
N LYS A 116 -18.29 -2.83 -18.90
CA LYS A 116 -19.70 -3.19 -19.10
C LYS A 116 -20.34 -2.34 -20.20
N ASN A 117 -20.08 -1.04 -20.22
CA ASN A 117 -20.64 -0.15 -21.25
C ASN A 117 -20.07 -0.48 -22.64
N ALA A 118 -18.77 -0.75 -22.74
CA ALA A 118 -18.14 -1.14 -24.00
C ALA A 118 -18.70 -2.48 -24.56
N LEU A 119 -19.05 -3.42 -23.69
CA LEU A 119 -19.66 -4.69 -24.10
C LEU A 119 -21.15 -4.55 -24.50
N ARG A 120 -21.84 -3.54 -23.96
CA ARG A 120 -23.25 -3.29 -24.27
C ARG A 120 -23.46 -2.49 -25.56
N SER A 121 -22.44 -1.80 -26.04
CA SER A 121 -22.47 -0.99 -27.26
C SER A 121 -22.20 -1.81 -28.54
N ARG A 122 -22.12 -3.12 -28.42
CA ARG A 122 -22.11 -4.07 -29.53
C ARG A 122 -23.44 -4.77 -29.57
#